data_91d11031747855b50ac5ac6be7706c86
#
_entry.id   91d11031747855b50ac5ac6be7706c86
#
_cell.length_a   1.000
_cell.length_b   1.000
_cell.length_c   1.000
_cell.angle_alpha   90.00
_cell.angle_beta   90.00
_cell.angle_gamma   90.00
#
_symmetry.space_group_name_H-M   'P 1'
#
loop_
_entity.id
_entity.type
_entity.pdbx_description
1 polymer ?
#
loop_
_entity_poly.entity_id
_entity_poly.type
_entity_poly.pdbx_seq_one_letter_code
_entity_poly.pdbx_strand_id
1 'polypeptide(L)'
;VVVEGSADVLPGGMVTKTGNVGIIGNKNVMDVPFSQTNITANAMETFGGMNQPLDNILVNIPSVRQTGTMLHGDFSVRGKSTNGSFFYLNGVPGMLGQFLVPTFMAESIQVTEGPNKAISGSFPTGEGTGVAAVVNVDTKKALDKPVLRYKQVFSGESGLCEYLDIGKRFGKNDEWGVRVNTEILNGNPGHYKASKESSSIFANIDHQDADSKSNL
;
A
#
# COMPACT_ATOMS: atom_id res chain seq x y z
N VAL A 1 -15.14 -13.56 -4.57
CA VAL A 1 -14.51 -12.40 -5.19
C VAL A 1 -14.15 -12.82 -6.61
N VAL A 2 -14.96 -12.41 -7.58
CA VAL A 2 -14.57 -12.54 -8.99
C VAL A 2 -13.58 -11.41 -9.23
N VAL A 3 -12.30 -11.74 -9.23
CA VAL A 3 -11.30 -10.87 -9.83
C VAL A 3 -11.57 -10.97 -11.33
N GLU A 4 -12.30 -10.03 -11.87
CA GLU A 4 -12.28 -9.82 -13.31
C GLU A 4 -10.83 -9.52 -13.65
N GLY A 5 -10.16 -10.48 -14.27
CA GLY A 5 -8.77 -10.37 -14.62
C GLY A 5 -8.62 -9.25 -15.63
N SER A 6 -8.22 -8.07 -15.18
CA SER A 6 -7.65 -7.10 -16.10
C SER A 6 -6.42 -7.75 -16.73
N ALA A 7 -6.17 -7.53 -18.00
CA ALA A 7 -5.00 -8.05 -18.70
C ALA A 7 -3.67 -7.64 -18.01
N ASP A 8 -3.74 -6.71 -17.08
CA ASP A 8 -2.62 -6.17 -16.30
C ASP A 8 -2.29 -6.95 -15.03
N VAL A 9 -3.23 -7.74 -14.51
CA VAL A 9 -2.99 -8.56 -13.30
C VAL A 9 -2.37 -9.89 -13.70
N LEU A 10 -1.23 -10.22 -13.10
CA LEU A 10 -0.57 -11.49 -13.32
C LEU A 10 -1.36 -12.66 -12.70
N PRO A 11 -1.21 -13.90 -13.23
CA PRO A 11 -1.84 -15.08 -12.65
C PRO A 11 -1.60 -15.17 -11.14
N GLY A 12 -2.66 -15.45 -10.38
CA GLY A 12 -2.64 -15.46 -8.92
C GLY A 12 -3.09 -14.15 -8.27
N GLY A 13 -3.22 -13.06 -9.03
CA GLY A 13 -3.81 -11.81 -8.53
C GLY A 13 -2.93 -11.01 -7.57
N MET A 14 -1.65 -11.37 -7.44
CA MET A 14 -0.75 -10.79 -6.43
C MET A 14 0.03 -9.58 -6.94
N VAL A 15 0.31 -9.52 -8.24
CA VAL A 15 1.15 -8.50 -8.86
C VAL A 15 0.48 -7.99 -10.12
N THR A 16 0.60 -6.70 -10.40
CA THR A 16 0.16 -6.08 -11.65
C THR A 16 1.36 -5.69 -12.52
N LYS A 17 1.14 -5.72 -13.85
CA LYS A 17 2.13 -5.25 -14.82
C LYS A 17 2.23 -3.74 -14.88
N THR A 18 1.14 -3.03 -14.51
CA THR A 18 1.03 -1.57 -14.58
C THR A 18 1.05 -0.98 -13.19
N GLY A 19 1.73 0.12 -13.01
CA GLY A 19 1.78 0.84 -11.74
C GLY A 19 2.31 2.26 -11.90
N ASN A 20 2.17 3.05 -10.85
CA ASN A 20 2.64 4.42 -10.82
C ASN A 20 4.18 4.47 -10.74
N VAL A 21 4.79 5.26 -11.61
CA VAL A 21 6.24 5.46 -11.71
C VAL A 21 6.60 6.93 -11.47
N GLY A 22 6.11 7.49 -10.37
CA GLY A 22 6.36 8.89 -10.01
C GLY A 22 5.89 9.87 -11.09
N ILE A 23 6.75 10.78 -11.51
CA ILE A 23 6.41 11.83 -12.50
C ILE A 23 6.07 11.31 -13.91
N ILE A 24 6.39 10.04 -14.20
CA ILE A 24 6.10 9.43 -15.50
C ILE A 24 4.65 8.90 -15.57
N GLY A 25 3.95 8.87 -14.44
CA GLY A 25 2.59 8.34 -14.31
C GLY A 25 2.52 6.81 -14.39
N ASN A 26 1.34 6.29 -14.71
CA ASN A 26 1.14 4.85 -14.84
C ASN A 26 1.83 4.29 -16.08
N LYS A 27 2.68 3.29 -15.89
CA LYS A 27 3.42 2.60 -16.96
C LYS A 27 3.42 1.10 -16.74
N ASN A 28 3.54 0.36 -17.83
CA ASN A 28 3.84 -1.06 -17.76
C ASN A 28 5.29 -1.24 -17.29
N VAL A 29 5.54 -2.22 -16.43
CA VAL A 29 6.89 -2.51 -15.89
C VAL A 29 7.92 -2.83 -16.98
N MET A 30 7.48 -3.28 -18.14
CA MET A 30 8.34 -3.55 -19.29
C MET A 30 8.77 -2.28 -20.05
N ASP A 31 8.05 -1.18 -19.86
CA ASP A 31 8.31 0.11 -20.51
C ASP A 31 9.13 1.06 -19.62
N VAL A 32 9.58 0.58 -18.47
CA VAL A 32 10.31 1.38 -17.48
C VAL A 32 11.74 0.86 -17.37
N PRO A 33 12.76 1.72 -17.38
CA PRO A 33 14.17 1.31 -17.28
C PRO A 33 14.59 0.94 -15.84
N PHE A 34 13.62 0.58 -14.98
CA PHE A 34 13.82 0.23 -13.57
C PHE A 34 13.14 -1.08 -13.25
N SER A 35 13.69 -1.81 -12.28
CA SER A 35 13.01 -2.95 -11.69
C SER A 35 11.87 -2.42 -10.82
N GLN A 36 10.63 -2.75 -11.16
CA GLN A 36 9.44 -2.34 -10.42
C GLN A 36 8.55 -3.54 -10.13
N THR A 37 8.08 -3.62 -8.89
CA THR A 37 7.09 -4.60 -8.44
C THR A 37 5.85 -3.86 -7.96
N ASN A 38 4.70 -4.19 -8.55
CA ASN A 38 3.40 -3.59 -8.19
C ASN A 38 2.56 -4.64 -7.47
N ILE A 39 2.39 -4.46 -6.17
CA ILE A 39 1.69 -5.39 -5.26
C ILE A 39 0.23 -4.97 -5.18
N THR A 40 -0.69 -5.92 -5.31
CA THR A 40 -2.13 -5.69 -5.25
C THR A 40 -2.70 -5.77 -3.83
N ALA A 41 -3.93 -5.28 -3.64
CA ALA A 41 -4.69 -5.46 -2.40
C ALA A 41 -4.84 -6.95 -2.03
N ASN A 42 -5.00 -7.84 -3.01
CA ASN A 42 -5.07 -9.29 -2.78
C ASN A 42 -3.78 -9.86 -2.18
N ALA A 43 -2.62 -9.41 -2.66
CA ALA A 43 -1.34 -9.80 -2.09
C ALA A 43 -1.18 -9.30 -0.65
N MET A 44 -1.60 -8.06 -0.38
CA MET A 44 -1.58 -7.50 0.97
C MET A 44 -2.46 -8.27 1.94
N GLU A 45 -3.64 -8.70 1.50
CA GLU A 45 -4.52 -9.55 2.31
C GLU A 45 -3.98 -10.96 2.54
N THR A 46 -3.26 -11.50 1.57
CA THR A 46 -2.70 -12.86 1.62
C THR A 46 -1.45 -12.93 2.48
N PHE A 47 -0.54 -11.97 2.31
CA PHE A 47 0.77 -12.00 2.96
C PHE A 47 0.86 -11.12 4.21
N GLY A 48 -0.04 -10.18 4.39
CA GLY A 48 0.04 -9.17 5.44
C GLY A 48 -0.17 -9.68 6.86
N GLY A 49 -0.72 -10.87 7.02
CA GLY A 49 -1.03 -11.41 8.35
C GLY A 49 -2.19 -10.67 9.04
N MET A 50 -2.17 -10.65 10.37
CA MET A 50 -3.30 -10.17 11.17
C MET A 50 -3.57 -8.68 11.00
N ASN A 51 -2.57 -7.83 11.14
CA ASN A 51 -2.69 -6.37 11.04
C ASN A 51 -2.10 -5.80 9.74
N GLN A 52 -1.81 -6.65 8.77
CA GLN A 52 -1.32 -6.29 7.45
C GLN A 52 -0.21 -5.21 7.46
N PRO A 53 0.86 -5.34 8.25
CA PRO A 53 1.92 -4.36 8.24
C PRO A 53 2.68 -4.44 6.92
N LEU A 54 3.15 -3.30 6.45
CA LEU A 54 3.85 -3.17 5.16
C LEU A 54 5.10 -4.06 5.07
N ASP A 55 5.78 -4.28 6.18
CA ASP A 55 6.97 -5.11 6.28
C ASP A 55 6.71 -6.58 5.92
N ASN A 56 5.62 -7.18 6.39
CA ASN A 56 5.24 -8.55 6.03
C ASN A 56 4.97 -8.71 4.53
N ILE A 57 4.59 -7.64 3.86
CA ILE A 57 4.29 -7.64 2.44
C ILE A 57 5.57 -7.46 1.63
N LEU A 58 6.39 -6.47 2.00
CA LEU A 58 7.60 -6.13 1.25
C LEU A 58 8.66 -7.23 1.28
N VAL A 59 8.74 -8.04 2.34
CA VAL A 59 9.71 -9.18 2.42
C VAL A 59 9.45 -10.27 1.39
N ASN A 60 8.29 -10.28 0.74
CA ASN A 60 8.02 -11.18 -0.39
C ASN A 60 8.71 -10.73 -1.69
N ILE A 61 9.29 -9.53 -1.73
CA ILE A 61 10.14 -9.08 -2.83
C ILE A 61 11.56 -9.59 -2.61
N PRO A 62 12.18 -10.31 -3.56
CA PRO A 62 13.48 -10.98 -3.36
C PRO A 62 14.63 -10.07 -2.92
N SER A 63 14.59 -8.80 -3.32
CA SER A 63 15.62 -7.80 -2.99
C SER A 63 15.44 -7.15 -1.62
N VAL A 64 14.29 -7.35 -0.97
CA VAL A 64 13.92 -6.71 0.28
C VAL A 64 14.19 -7.64 1.48
N ARG A 65 14.75 -7.05 2.54
CA ARG A 65 14.94 -7.71 3.83
C ARG A 65 14.42 -6.79 4.92
N GLN A 66 13.65 -7.33 5.83
CA GLN A 66 13.27 -6.63 7.05
C GLN A 66 14.48 -6.52 7.97
N THR A 67 14.75 -5.31 8.45
CA THR A 67 15.83 -5.00 9.41
C THR A 67 15.28 -4.34 10.67
N GLY A 68 14.00 -3.97 10.65
CA GLY A 68 13.28 -3.35 11.74
C GLY A 68 12.87 -4.30 12.85
N THR A 69 12.17 -3.72 13.80
CA THR A 69 11.59 -4.42 14.94
C THR A 69 10.08 -4.47 14.81
N MET A 70 9.42 -5.05 15.80
CA MET A 70 7.95 -5.08 15.90
C MET A 70 7.27 -3.69 15.87
N LEU A 71 8.03 -2.61 16.13
CA LEU A 71 7.51 -1.24 16.18
C LEU A 71 8.02 -0.37 15.04
N HIS A 72 9.19 -0.69 14.47
CA HIS A 72 9.86 0.09 13.44
C HIS A 72 9.89 -0.68 12.13
N GLY A 73 9.26 -0.12 11.11
CA GLY A 73 9.26 -0.66 9.75
C GLY A 73 10.54 -0.32 8.99
N ASP A 74 11.68 -0.81 9.44
CA ASP A 74 12.95 -0.63 8.76
C ASP A 74 13.20 -1.77 7.79
N PHE A 75 13.69 -1.44 6.61
CA PHE A 75 13.97 -2.38 5.53
C PHE A 75 15.38 -2.19 4.99
N SER A 76 15.89 -3.23 4.38
CA SER A 76 17.05 -3.14 3.52
C SER A 76 16.67 -3.61 2.12
N VAL A 77 16.91 -2.77 1.13
CA VAL A 77 16.71 -3.11 -0.29
C VAL A 77 18.07 -3.10 -0.96
N ARG A 78 18.47 -4.24 -1.52
CA ARG A 78 19.80 -4.42 -2.13
C ARG A 78 20.94 -3.99 -1.18
N GLY A 79 20.79 -4.23 0.12
CA GLY A 79 21.79 -3.89 1.13
C GLY A 79 21.77 -2.44 1.63
N LYS A 80 20.87 -1.60 1.15
CA LYS A 80 20.69 -0.22 1.63
C LYS A 80 19.46 -0.11 2.52
N SER A 81 19.63 0.46 3.72
CA SER A 81 18.53 0.68 4.66
C SER A 81 17.59 1.79 4.19
N THR A 82 16.30 1.61 4.45
CA THR A 82 15.23 2.56 4.26
C THR A 82 14.12 2.30 5.29
N ASN A 83 13.21 3.20 5.47
CA ASN A 83 12.06 3.03 6.38
C ASN A 83 10.83 3.81 5.88
N GLY A 84 9.72 3.69 6.60
CA GLY A 84 8.45 4.28 6.22
C GLY A 84 8.47 5.80 6.05
N SER A 85 9.33 6.53 6.78
CA SER A 85 9.45 8.00 6.63
C SER A 85 9.88 8.43 5.24
N PHE A 86 10.48 7.52 4.49
CA PHE A 86 10.97 7.75 3.14
C PHE A 86 10.04 7.21 2.05
N PHE A 87 8.88 6.73 2.42
CA PHE A 87 7.92 6.22 1.48
C PHE A 87 6.96 7.32 1.03
N TYR A 88 6.30 7.05 -0.07
CA TYR A 88 5.33 7.94 -0.69
C TYR A 88 3.92 7.45 -0.37
N LEU A 89 3.02 8.37 -0.15
CA LEU A 89 1.59 8.12 -0.09
C LEU A 89 0.92 8.87 -1.24
N ASN A 90 0.31 8.16 -2.17
CA ASN A 90 -0.28 8.72 -3.39
C ASN A 90 0.70 9.63 -4.16
N GLY A 91 1.98 9.25 -4.24
CA GLY A 91 3.04 10.01 -4.89
C GLY A 91 3.59 11.18 -4.09
N VAL A 92 3.10 11.44 -2.85
CA VAL A 92 3.57 12.53 -1.98
C VAL A 92 4.57 11.97 -0.97
N PRO A 93 5.82 12.47 -0.93
CA PRO A 93 6.84 12.00 0.00
C PRO A 93 6.61 12.48 1.44
N GLY A 94 7.06 11.68 2.41
CA GLY A 94 7.12 12.08 3.82
C GLY A 94 5.76 12.10 4.54
N MET A 95 4.73 11.52 3.96
CA MET A 95 3.40 11.42 4.56
C MET A 95 3.24 10.20 5.47
N LEU A 96 4.14 9.24 5.40
CA LEU A 96 4.13 8.04 6.23
C LEU A 96 5.13 8.17 7.37
N GLY A 97 4.82 7.54 8.51
CA GLY A 97 5.69 7.57 9.68
C GLY A 97 6.81 6.52 9.62
N GLN A 98 7.80 6.68 10.50
CA GLN A 98 8.90 5.71 10.67
C GLN A 98 8.43 4.37 11.27
N PHE A 99 7.30 4.39 11.97
CA PHE A 99 6.71 3.20 12.57
C PHE A 99 6.08 2.29 11.50
N LEU A 100 5.62 1.12 11.93
CA LEU A 100 4.93 0.19 11.05
C LEU A 100 3.78 0.89 10.29
N VAL A 101 3.84 0.83 8.97
CA VAL A 101 2.80 1.38 8.10
C VAL A 101 1.73 0.31 7.90
N PRO A 102 0.49 0.55 8.35
CA PRO A 102 -0.60 -0.37 8.08
C PRO A 102 -1.03 -0.26 6.60
N THR A 103 -1.41 -1.39 6.00
CA THR A 103 -1.80 -1.43 4.58
C THR A 103 -3.31 -1.59 4.36
N PHE A 104 -4.12 -1.57 5.42
CA PHE A 104 -5.58 -1.70 5.31
C PHE A 104 -6.21 -0.62 4.41
N MET A 105 -5.57 0.54 4.30
CA MET A 105 -5.98 1.66 3.46
C MET A 105 -5.44 1.58 2.02
N ALA A 106 -4.51 0.66 1.75
CA ALA A 106 -3.82 0.61 0.47
C ALA A 106 -4.61 -0.18 -0.58
N GLU A 107 -4.66 0.34 -1.78
CA GLU A 107 -5.14 -0.36 -2.99
C GLU A 107 -4.00 -1.10 -3.68
N SER A 108 -2.85 -0.44 -3.78
CA SER A 108 -1.64 -1.02 -4.36
C SER A 108 -0.38 -0.44 -3.73
N ILE A 109 0.71 -1.18 -3.84
CA ILE A 109 2.03 -0.75 -3.42
C ILE A 109 2.99 -0.94 -4.58
N GLN A 110 3.67 0.13 -4.98
CA GLN A 110 4.70 0.09 -6.00
C GLN A 110 6.07 0.18 -5.35
N VAL A 111 6.93 -0.77 -5.68
CA VAL A 111 8.32 -0.78 -5.24
C VAL A 111 9.21 -0.65 -6.48
N THR A 112 9.85 0.50 -6.63
CA THR A 112 10.80 0.77 -7.71
C THR A 112 12.20 0.70 -7.16
N GLU A 113 12.96 -0.29 -7.59
CA GLU A 113 14.29 -0.58 -7.07
C GLU A 113 15.39 0.18 -7.81
N GLY A 114 16.42 0.57 -7.07
CA GLY A 114 17.62 1.24 -7.59
C GLY A 114 17.59 2.76 -7.46
N PRO A 115 18.61 3.45 -8.01
CA PRO A 115 18.79 4.89 -7.88
C PRO A 115 17.86 5.65 -8.82
N ASN A 116 16.66 5.96 -8.35
CA ASN A 116 15.59 6.56 -9.14
C ASN A 116 15.19 7.97 -8.69
N LYS A 117 16.10 8.71 -8.06
CA LYS A 117 15.89 10.11 -7.63
C LYS A 117 15.39 11.03 -8.76
N ALA A 118 15.79 10.77 -10.00
CA ALA A 118 15.36 11.56 -11.14
C ALA A 118 13.85 11.47 -11.41
N ILE A 119 13.21 10.38 -10.98
CA ILE A 119 11.78 10.13 -11.20
C ILE A 119 10.97 10.45 -9.95
N SER A 120 11.49 10.08 -8.79
CA SER A 120 10.79 10.20 -7.52
C SER A 120 11.04 11.53 -6.80
N GLY A 121 12.05 12.30 -7.24
CA GLY A 121 12.48 13.51 -6.55
C GLY A 121 13.37 13.22 -5.34
N SER A 122 13.77 14.28 -4.64
CA SER A 122 14.56 14.20 -3.41
C SER A 122 13.68 14.53 -2.21
N PHE A 123 13.90 13.80 -1.12
CA PHE A 123 13.32 14.18 0.15
C PHE A 123 13.95 15.46 0.69
N PRO A 124 13.19 16.31 1.41
CA PRO A 124 13.72 17.55 1.99
C PRO A 124 14.88 17.34 2.94
N THR A 125 14.97 16.18 3.59
CA THR A 125 16.02 15.85 4.57
C THR A 125 17.33 15.38 3.95
N GLY A 126 17.40 15.20 2.64
CA GLY A 126 18.64 14.82 1.95
C GLY A 126 19.15 13.40 2.25
N GLU A 127 18.59 12.71 3.23
CA GLU A 127 19.06 11.40 3.65
C GLU A 127 18.42 10.24 2.88
N GLY A 128 19.26 9.38 2.37
CA GLY A 128 19.04 7.94 2.16
C GLY A 128 18.08 7.47 1.08
N THR A 129 17.20 8.29 0.57
CA THR A 129 16.08 7.85 -0.26
C THR A 129 16.31 7.94 -1.75
N GLY A 130 15.75 7.00 -2.48
CA GLY A 130 15.93 6.90 -3.93
C GLY A 130 17.27 6.28 -4.36
N VAL A 131 18.12 5.83 -3.42
CA VAL A 131 19.34 5.06 -3.75
C VAL A 131 19.07 3.57 -3.72
N ALA A 132 18.25 3.12 -2.78
CA ALA A 132 17.92 1.70 -2.62
C ALA A 132 16.65 1.32 -3.38
N ALA A 133 15.58 2.00 -3.08
CA ALA A 133 14.27 1.85 -3.69
C ALA A 133 13.38 3.04 -3.35
N VAL A 134 12.32 3.21 -4.13
CA VAL A 134 11.17 4.04 -3.78
C VAL A 134 9.96 3.13 -3.58
N VAL A 135 9.28 3.29 -2.46
CA VAL A 135 8.03 2.61 -2.15
C VAL A 135 6.92 3.66 -2.16
N ASN A 136 5.93 3.46 -3.02
CA ASN A 136 4.71 4.26 -3.05
C ASN A 136 3.52 3.41 -2.63
N VAL A 137 2.69 3.95 -1.77
CA VAL A 137 1.44 3.34 -1.30
C VAL A 137 0.30 4.14 -1.90
N ASP A 138 -0.44 3.55 -2.82
CA ASP A 138 -1.67 4.14 -3.34
C ASP A 138 -2.85 3.75 -2.47
N THR A 139 -3.64 4.72 -2.07
CA THR A 139 -4.78 4.50 -1.18
C THR A 139 -6.04 4.14 -1.95
N LYS A 140 -6.91 3.37 -1.30
CA LYS A 140 -8.22 3.00 -1.82
C LYS A 140 -9.06 4.24 -2.11
N LYS A 141 -9.61 4.31 -3.32
CA LYS A 141 -10.57 5.34 -3.75
C LYS A 141 -11.97 4.74 -3.80
N ALA A 142 -12.97 5.61 -3.84
CA ALA A 142 -14.34 5.17 -4.05
C ALA A 142 -14.50 4.54 -5.44
N LEU A 143 -15.12 3.37 -5.48
CA LEU A 143 -15.45 2.69 -6.73
C LEU A 143 -16.83 3.16 -7.24
N ASP A 144 -17.13 2.90 -8.52
CA ASP A 144 -18.45 3.21 -9.10
C ASP A 144 -19.57 2.44 -8.40
N LYS A 145 -19.27 1.21 -7.94
CA LYS A 145 -20.20 0.42 -7.12
C LYS A 145 -19.94 0.70 -5.63
N PRO A 146 -21.00 0.90 -4.82
CA PRO A 146 -20.83 1.02 -3.37
C PRO A 146 -20.11 -0.19 -2.78
N VAL A 147 -19.21 0.08 -1.86
CA VAL A 147 -18.46 -0.95 -1.14
C VAL A 147 -18.86 -0.91 0.34
N LEU A 148 -19.19 -2.07 0.86
CA LEU A 148 -19.32 -2.32 2.29
C LEU A 148 -18.69 -3.68 2.57
N ARG A 149 -17.55 -3.67 3.25
CA ARG A 149 -16.81 -4.88 3.58
C ARG A 149 -16.39 -4.85 5.03
N TYR A 150 -16.72 -5.91 5.75
CA TYR A 150 -16.25 -6.16 7.10
C TYR A 150 -15.44 -7.45 7.12
N LYS A 151 -14.29 -7.43 7.80
CA LYS A 151 -13.38 -8.57 7.91
C LYS A 151 -12.88 -8.69 9.34
N GLN A 152 -12.89 -9.90 9.87
CA GLN A 152 -12.24 -10.23 11.14
C GLN A 152 -11.10 -11.21 10.88
N VAL A 153 -9.99 -11.00 11.57
CA VAL A 153 -8.82 -11.88 11.55
C VAL A 153 -8.44 -12.22 12.99
N PHE A 154 -8.30 -13.50 13.25
CA PHE A 154 -7.90 -14.02 14.55
C PHE A 154 -6.48 -14.56 14.48
N SER A 155 -5.66 -14.27 15.48
CA SER A 155 -4.37 -14.94 15.69
C SER A 155 -4.51 -16.06 16.72
N GLY A 156 -3.68 -17.12 16.59
CA GLY A 156 -3.71 -18.26 17.48
C GLY A 156 -3.37 -17.97 18.95
N GLU A 157 -2.84 -16.77 19.24
CA GLU A 157 -2.46 -16.33 20.59
C GLU A 157 -3.37 -15.21 21.15
N SER A 158 -4.68 -15.31 20.90
CA SER A 158 -5.70 -14.37 21.39
C SER A 158 -5.68 -12.94 20.81
N GLY A 159 -5.21 -12.80 19.59
CA GLY A 159 -5.33 -11.52 18.86
C GLY A 159 -6.57 -11.47 17.99
N LEU A 160 -7.22 -10.30 17.96
CA LEU A 160 -8.34 -9.98 17.08
C LEU A 160 -8.03 -8.70 16.31
N CYS A 161 -8.19 -8.75 15.00
CA CYS A 161 -8.14 -7.57 14.15
C CYS A 161 -9.42 -7.45 13.33
N GLU A 162 -10.04 -6.30 13.39
CA GLU A 162 -11.28 -5.99 12.69
C GLU A 162 -11.05 -4.89 11.69
N TYR A 163 -11.57 -5.09 10.48
CA TYR A 163 -11.48 -4.14 9.38
C TYR A 163 -12.86 -3.78 8.89
N LEU A 164 -13.09 -2.50 8.64
CA LEU A 164 -14.27 -2.01 7.98
C LEU A 164 -13.86 -1.13 6.79
N ASP A 165 -14.42 -1.41 5.63
CA ASP A 165 -14.15 -0.70 4.39
C ASP A 165 -15.48 -0.28 3.77
N ILE A 166 -15.75 1.03 3.75
CA ILE A 166 -16.98 1.61 3.24
C ILE A 166 -16.61 2.63 2.18
N GLY A 167 -17.26 2.54 1.02
CA GLY A 167 -17.04 3.49 -0.06
C GLY A 167 -18.26 3.68 -0.93
N LYS A 168 -18.49 4.91 -1.37
CA LYS A 168 -19.56 5.26 -2.28
C LYS A 168 -19.22 6.52 -3.06
N ARG A 169 -19.70 6.58 -4.30
CA ARG A 169 -19.75 7.80 -5.08
C ARG A 169 -21.12 8.45 -4.99
N PHE A 170 -21.16 9.77 -5.15
CA PHE A 170 -22.37 10.57 -5.09
C PHE A 170 -22.21 11.85 -5.95
N GLY A 171 -23.32 12.57 -6.12
CA GLY A 171 -23.41 13.70 -7.03
C GLY A 171 -24.25 13.36 -8.26
N LYS A 172 -24.44 14.33 -9.16
CA LYS A 172 -25.30 14.16 -10.33
C LYS A 172 -24.72 13.16 -11.34
N ASN A 173 -23.39 13.07 -11.41
CA ASN A 173 -22.65 12.20 -12.35
C ASN A 173 -21.68 11.28 -11.57
N ASP A 174 -21.95 11.00 -10.28
CA ASP A 174 -21.04 10.28 -9.40
C ASP A 174 -19.63 10.89 -9.32
N GLU A 175 -19.57 12.23 -9.43
CA GLU A 175 -18.31 12.96 -9.47
C GLU A 175 -17.53 12.94 -8.16
N TRP A 176 -18.23 12.88 -7.02
CA TRP A 176 -17.61 12.82 -5.70
C TRP A 176 -17.50 11.40 -5.19
N GLY A 177 -16.32 11.03 -4.74
CA GLY A 177 -16.06 9.74 -4.09
C GLY A 177 -15.65 9.91 -2.64
N VAL A 178 -16.18 9.06 -1.76
CA VAL A 178 -15.72 8.93 -0.37
C VAL A 178 -15.43 7.47 -0.08
N ARG A 179 -14.26 7.18 0.48
CA ARG A 179 -13.88 5.86 0.98
C ARG A 179 -13.35 5.99 2.39
N VAL A 180 -13.86 5.18 3.30
CA VAL A 180 -13.42 5.13 4.70
C VAL A 180 -12.98 3.71 5.00
N ASN A 181 -11.77 3.58 5.54
CA ASN A 181 -11.21 2.34 6.01
C ASN A 181 -10.88 2.45 7.50
N THR A 182 -11.22 1.44 8.27
CA THR A 182 -10.87 1.37 9.69
C THR A 182 -10.18 0.05 10.01
N GLU A 183 -9.30 0.10 10.99
CA GLU A 183 -8.66 -1.08 11.58
C GLU A 183 -8.71 -0.96 13.10
N ILE A 184 -9.14 -2.00 13.77
CA ILE A 184 -9.09 -2.14 15.23
C ILE A 184 -8.35 -3.43 15.53
N LEU A 185 -7.23 -3.32 16.22
CA LEU A 185 -6.39 -4.44 16.64
C LEU A 185 -6.36 -4.52 18.15
N ASN A 186 -6.62 -5.69 18.69
CA ASN A 186 -6.50 -5.99 20.12
C ASN A 186 -5.87 -7.37 20.31
N GLY A 187 -4.78 -7.43 21.08
CA GLY A 187 -4.15 -8.66 21.50
C GLY A 187 -2.78 -8.92 20.86
N ASN A 188 -2.42 -10.19 20.72
CA ASN A 188 -1.10 -10.59 20.26
C ASN A 188 -1.06 -10.76 18.73
N PRO A 189 -0.28 -9.95 18.00
CA PRO A 189 -0.13 -10.07 16.55
C PRO A 189 0.86 -11.19 16.11
N GLY A 190 1.12 -12.18 16.95
CA GLY A 190 2.00 -13.32 16.60
C GLY A 190 3.39 -13.28 17.26
N HIS A 191 3.60 -12.43 18.26
CA HIS A 191 4.87 -12.37 18.99
C HIS A 191 4.72 -12.85 20.43
N TYR A 192 5.63 -13.69 20.89
CA TYR A 192 5.60 -14.26 22.24
C TYR A 192 5.56 -13.17 23.33
N LYS A 193 4.55 -13.22 24.19
CA LYS A 193 4.31 -12.25 25.29
C LYS A 193 4.22 -10.79 24.86
N ALA A 194 3.88 -10.52 23.60
CA ALA A 194 3.62 -9.18 23.13
C ALA A 194 2.11 -8.93 23.02
N SER A 195 1.67 -7.74 23.41
CA SER A 195 0.30 -7.28 23.19
C SER A 195 0.34 -5.94 22.48
N LYS A 196 -0.55 -5.75 21.53
CA LYS A 196 -0.73 -4.49 20.82
C LYS A 196 -2.21 -4.14 20.77
N GLU A 197 -2.49 -2.92 21.11
CA GLU A 197 -3.81 -2.32 20.91
C GLU A 197 -3.64 -1.13 19.98
N SER A 198 -4.42 -1.07 18.93
CA SER A 198 -4.44 0.07 18.02
C SER A 198 -5.78 0.23 17.37
N SER A 199 -6.19 1.46 17.14
CA SER A 199 -7.32 1.81 16.31
C SER A 199 -6.89 2.84 15.29
N SER A 200 -7.24 2.63 14.04
CA SER A 200 -6.84 3.48 12.93
C SER A 200 -8.03 3.75 12.03
N ILE A 201 -8.14 4.96 11.56
CA ILE A 201 -9.12 5.37 10.56
C ILE A 201 -8.41 6.11 9.44
N PHE A 202 -8.77 5.79 8.22
CA PHE A 202 -8.33 6.49 7.03
C PHE A 202 -9.53 6.87 6.18
N ALA A 203 -9.57 8.11 5.71
CA ALA A 203 -10.61 8.60 4.82
C ALA A 203 -9.98 9.19 3.55
N ASN A 204 -10.54 8.82 2.41
CA ASN A 204 -10.18 9.37 1.11
C ASN A 204 -11.41 10.06 0.53
N ILE A 205 -11.22 11.26 0.01
CA ILE A 205 -12.24 12.01 -0.73
C ILE A 205 -11.63 12.35 -2.06
N ASP A 206 -12.29 11.97 -3.14
CA ASP A 206 -11.85 12.25 -4.50
C ASP A 206 -12.98 12.91 -5.32
N HIS A 207 -12.58 13.70 -6.30
CA HIS A 207 -13.46 14.28 -7.29
C HIS A 207 -13.00 13.87 -8.68
N GLN A 208 -13.92 13.42 -9.52
CA GLN A 208 -13.65 13.02 -10.90
C GLN A 208 -14.51 13.86 -11.84
N ASP A 209 -13.89 14.55 -12.77
CA ASP A 209 -14.60 15.23 -13.83
C ASP A 209 -15.09 14.23 -14.90
N ALA A 210 -16.16 14.59 -15.61
CA ALA A 210 -16.75 13.75 -16.66
C ALA A 210 -15.73 13.38 -17.74
N ASP A 211 -14.78 14.25 -18.04
CA ASP A 211 -13.72 14.03 -19.06
C ASP A 211 -12.66 13.02 -18.59
N SER A 212 -12.47 12.84 -17.28
CA SER A 212 -11.51 11.87 -16.75
C SER A 212 -12.03 10.43 -16.79
N LYS A 213 -13.35 10.23 -16.86
CA LYS A 213 -13.97 8.89 -16.99
C LYS A 213 -13.82 8.31 -18.39
N SER A 214 -13.53 9.12 -19.41
CA SER A 214 -13.40 8.67 -20.79
C SER A 214 -12.01 8.12 -21.15
N ASN A 215 -11.03 8.17 -20.23
CA ASN A 215 -9.63 7.79 -20.45
C ASN A 215 -9.14 6.64 -19.57
N LEU A 216 -10.05 5.85 -18.98
CA LEU A 216 -9.73 4.66 -18.21
C LEU A 216 -10.15 3.38 -18.91
#